data_bd084211655ca1d50c7cc27e753b91cc
#
_entry.id   bd084211655ca1d50c7cc27e753b91cc
#
_cell.length_a   1.000
_cell.length_b   1.000
_cell.length_c   1.000
_cell.angle_alpha   90.00
_cell.angle_beta   90.00
_cell.angle_gamma   90.00
#
_symmetry.space_group_name_H-M   'P 1'
#
loop_
_entity.id
_entity.type
_entity.pdbx_description
1 polymer ?
#
loop_
_entity_poly.entity_id
_entity_poly.type
_entity_poly.pdbx_seq_one_letter_code
_entity_poly.pdbx_strand_id
1 'polypeptide(L)'
;METILQNVPVGQKVGIAFSGGLDTSAALRWMKNKGALPYAYTANLGQPDEADYDEIPRKAMEYGAEQARLIDCRAQLAGEGIAAIQAGAFHISTGGITYFNTTPLGRAVTGTMLVAAMKEDDVNIWGDGSTFKGNDIERFYRYGLLTNPALKIYKPWLDQTFIDELGGRAEMSAFMTKEGFGYKMSAEKAYSTDSNMLGATHEAKDLEFLNSGIRIVNPIMGVAFWKPEVEVKAEEVSVTFDEGRPVAINGKEIADPVELFLEANRIGGRHGLGMSDQIENRIIEAKSRGIYEAPGMALLHIAYERLVTGIHNEDTIEQYRINGLRLGRLLYQGRWFDPQAIMLRETAQRWVARAVTGTVTLELRRGNDYSILNTESPNLTYAPERLSMEKVEDAPFSPADRIGQLTMRNLDLMDTRDKLAIYSKAGLLSLGTSTALPQLGGKD
;
A
#
# COMPACT_ATOMS: atom_id res chain seq x y z
N MET A 1 17.36 -13.38 -27.06
CA MET A 1 17.91 -11.99 -26.99
C MET A 1 18.00 -11.61 -25.53
N GLU A 2 19.09 -11.00 -25.14
CA GLU A 2 19.31 -10.54 -23.77
C GLU A 2 18.35 -9.38 -23.47
N THR A 3 17.46 -9.56 -22.51
CA THR A 3 16.48 -8.53 -22.13
C THR A 3 17.13 -7.47 -21.23
N ILE A 4 18.07 -7.88 -20.38
CA ILE A 4 18.80 -6.99 -19.46
C ILE A 4 20.17 -6.67 -20.08
N LEU A 5 20.42 -5.38 -20.29
CA LEU A 5 21.71 -4.87 -20.78
C LEU A 5 22.64 -4.65 -19.58
N GLN A 6 23.85 -5.20 -19.66
CA GLN A 6 24.84 -5.12 -18.57
C GLN A 6 25.81 -3.92 -18.71
N ASN A 7 25.79 -3.25 -19.86
CA ASN A 7 26.63 -2.11 -20.17
C ASN A 7 25.81 -0.97 -20.77
N VAL A 8 26.30 0.26 -20.65
CA VAL A 8 25.68 1.45 -21.21
C VAL A 8 25.37 1.27 -22.71
N PRO A 9 24.13 1.46 -23.15
CA PRO A 9 23.75 1.35 -24.57
C PRO A 9 24.17 2.61 -25.35
N VAL A 10 25.43 2.69 -25.73
CA VAL A 10 26.03 3.82 -26.45
C VAL A 10 25.27 4.11 -27.76
N GLY A 11 24.94 5.38 -27.99
CA GLY A 11 24.24 5.85 -29.21
C GLY A 11 22.75 5.49 -29.25
N GLN A 12 22.20 4.86 -28.20
CA GLN A 12 20.79 4.46 -28.15
C GLN A 12 19.98 5.33 -27.19
N LYS A 13 18.69 5.50 -27.46
CA LYS A 13 17.73 6.17 -26.58
C LYS A 13 17.50 5.30 -25.33
N VAL A 14 17.69 5.87 -24.15
CA VAL A 14 17.42 5.22 -22.86
C VAL A 14 16.41 6.05 -22.08
N GLY A 15 15.22 5.51 -21.88
CA GLY A 15 14.24 6.11 -20.99
C GLY A 15 14.61 5.86 -19.54
N ILE A 16 14.60 6.90 -18.72
CA ILE A 16 14.86 6.79 -17.29
C ILE A 16 13.68 7.35 -16.49
N ALA A 17 13.19 6.59 -15.51
CA ALA A 17 12.31 7.12 -14.49
C ALA A 17 13.08 8.14 -13.65
N PHE A 18 12.81 9.41 -13.86
CA PHE A 18 13.56 10.51 -13.30
C PHE A 18 12.80 11.20 -12.18
N SER A 19 13.34 11.17 -10.98
CA SER A 19 12.74 11.79 -9.78
C SER A 19 13.35 13.13 -9.39
N GLY A 20 14.41 13.58 -10.08
CA GLY A 20 15.16 14.77 -9.68
C GLY A 20 16.08 14.57 -8.47
N GLY A 21 16.06 13.39 -7.83
CA GLY A 21 16.95 13.04 -6.74
C GLY A 21 18.38 12.77 -7.20
N LEU A 22 19.34 12.71 -6.25
CA LEU A 22 20.76 12.53 -6.54
C LEU A 22 21.03 11.29 -7.42
N ASP A 23 20.45 10.15 -7.05
CA ASP A 23 20.70 8.86 -7.72
C ASP A 23 20.31 8.91 -9.22
N THR A 24 19.11 9.43 -9.52
CA THR A 24 18.65 9.53 -10.91
C THR A 24 19.35 10.63 -11.69
N SER A 25 19.73 11.73 -11.04
CA SER A 25 20.48 12.84 -11.66
C SER A 25 21.88 12.43 -12.04
N ALA A 26 22.60 11.78 -11.12
CA ALA A 26 23.96 11.24 -11.38
C ALA A 26 23.91 10.15 -12.45
N ALA A 27 22.92 9.23 -12.39
CA ALA A 27 22.76 8.18 -13.39
C ALA A 27 22.50 8.75 -14.79
N LEU A 28 21.61 9.75 -14.92
CA LEU A 28 21.32 10.40 -16.19
C LEU A 28 22.57 11.06 -16.77
N ARG A 29 23.27 11.89 -15.96
CA ARG A 29 24.48 12.59 -16.39
C ARG A 29 25.61 11.63 -16.76
N TRP A 30 25.78 10.58 -15.97
CA TRP A 30 26.80 9.55 -16.24
C TRP A 30 26.50 8.80 -17.56
N MET A 31 25.25 8.37 -17.79
CA MET A 31 24.86 7.74 -19.07
C MET A 31 25.15 8.66 -20.27
N LYS A 32 24.83 9.96 -20.13
CA LYS A 32 25.12 10.97 -21.18
C LYS A 32 26.63 11.05 -21.46
N ASN A 33 27.45 11.11 -20.44
CA ASN A 33 28.90 11.17 -20.58
C ASN A 33 29.50 9.89 -21.19
N LYS A 34 28.84 8.75 -21.00
CA LYS A 34 29.23 7.45 -21.62
C LYS A 34 28.67 7.30 -23.05
N GLY A 35 27.93 8.27 -23.57
CA GLY A 35 27.47 8.31 -24.95
C GLY A 35 26.10 7.68 -25.21
N ALA A 36 25.31 7.36 -24.19
CA ALA A 36 23.89 7.07 -24.34
C ALA A 36 23.08 8.35 -24.62
N LEU A 37 21.85 8.20 -25.10
CA LEU A 37 20.90 9.28 -25.32
C LEU A 37 19.78 9.20 -24.28
N PRO A 38 19.92 9.82 -23.08
CA PRO A 38 18.91 9.74 -22.02
C PRO A 38 17.64 10.52 -22.34
N TYR A 39 16.50 9.88 -22.12
CA TYR A 39 15.16 10.47 -22.15
C TYR A 39 14.56 10.38 -20.76
N ALA A 40 14.25 11.50 -20.14
CA ALA A 40 13.74 11.54 -18.77
C ALA A 40 12.21 11.52 -18.75
N TYR A 41 11.64 10.66 -17.92
CA TYR A 41 10.21 10.57 -17.69
C TYR A 41 9.93 10.70 -16.20
N THR A 42 9.16 11.71 -15.82
CA THR A 42 8.78 12.00 -14.44
C THR A 42 7.31 11.72 -14.24
N ALA A 43 6.98 10.95 -13.21
CA ALA A 43 5.60 10.69 -12.81
C ALA A 43 5.13 11.75 -11.80
N ASN A 44 4.10 12.51 -12.14
CA ASN A 44 3.33 13.27 -11.17
C ASN A 44 2.34 12.32 -10.50
N LEU A 45 2.63 11.93 -9.27
CA LEU A 45 1.79 11.07 -8.42
C LEU A 45 1.11 11.87 -7.29
N GLY A 46 1.14 13.21 -7.35
CA GLY A 46 0.65 14.07 -6.28
C GLY A 46 1.49 13.98 -5.00
N GLN A 47 2.83 13.89 -5.15
CA GLN A 47 3.76 13.83 -4.02
C GLN A 47 3.61 15.07 -3.14
N PRO A 48 3.32 14.93 -1.83
CA PRO A 48 3.06 16.06 -0.94
C PRO A 48 4.31 16.91 -0.62
N ASP A 49 5.51 16.36 -0.85
CA ASP A 49 6.80 17.01 -0.63
C ASP A 49 7.40 17.62 -1.90
N GLU A 50 6.70 17.60 -3.04
CA GLU A 50 7.13 18.24 -4.28
C GLU A 50 6.43 19.59 -4.47
N ALA A 51 7.20 20.66 -4.47
CA ALA A 51 6.69 22.02 -4.57
C ALA A 51 6.49 22.50 -6.02
N ASP A 52 7.33 22.05 -6.94
CA ASP A 52 7.32 22.44 -8.36
C ASP A 52 7.66 21.26 -9.26
N TYR A 53 6.63 20.56 -9.75
CA TYR A 53 6.79 19.42 -10.65
C TYR A 53 7.45 19.81 -11.98
N ASP A 54 7.28 21.03 -12.46
CA ASP A 54 7.85 21.47 -13.73
C ASP A 54 9.38 21.72 -13.63
N GLU A 55 9.90 21.88 -12.43
CA GLU A 55 11.34 21.99 -12.20
C GLU A 55 12.07 20.67 -12.50
N ILE A 56 11.42 19.52 -12.28
CA ILE A 56 12.06 18.20 -12.41
C ILE A 56 12.47 17.93 -13.88
N PRO A 57 11.58 18.04 -14.90
CA PRO A 57 11.98 17.93 -16.30
C PRO A 57 13.02 18.97 -16.72
N ARG A 58 12.94 20.19 -16.21
CA ARG A 58 13.95 21.24 -16.50
C ARG A 58 15.34 20.82 -16.03
N LYS A 59 15.46 20.31 -14.80
CA LYS A 59 16.72 19.74 -14.28
C LYS A 59 17.22 18.58 -15.11
N ALA A 60 16.34 17.69 -15.57
CA ALA A 60 16.73 16.59 -16.43
C ALA A 60 17.39 17.10 -17.74
N MET A 61 16.82 18.13 -18.35
CA MET A 61 17.41 18.77 -19.54
C MET A 61 18.77 19.42 -19.25
N GLU A 62 18.92 20.09 -18.13
CA GLU A 62 20.20 20.67 -17.69
C GLU A 62 21.27 19.59 -17.50
N TYR A 63 20.90 18.41 -16.98
CA TYR A 63 21.81 17.29 -16.79
C TYR A 63 22.13 16.54 -18.08
N GLY A 64 21.50 16.90 -19.20
CA GLY A 64 21.82 16.42 -20.54
C GLY A 64 20.87 15.39 -21.09
N ALA A 65 19.63 15.32 -20.62
CA ALA A 65 18.57 14.56 -21.29
C ALA A 65 18.31 15.12 -22.71
N GLU A 66 18.04 14.24 -23.65
CA GLU A 66 17.62 14.62 -25.00
C GLU A 66 16.18 15.15 -25.02
N GLN A 67 15.35 14.62 -24.13
CA GLN A 67 13.96 15.00 -23.89
C GLN A 67 13.60 14.72 -22.44
N ALA A 68 12.72 15.54 -21.87
CA ALA A 68 12.16 15.33 -20.55
C ALA A 68 10.64 15.55 -20.58
N ARG A 69 9.88 14.62 -20.00
CA ARG A 69 8.42 14.66 -19.94
C ARG A 69 7.93 14.48 -18.50
N LEU A 70 6.94 15.30 -18.15
CA LEU A 70 6.12 15.12 -16.92
C LEU A 70 4.83 14.41 -17.31
N ILE A 71 4.56 13.27 -16.70
CA ILE A 71 3.38 12.45 -16.96
C ILE A 71 2.44 12.55 -15.76
N ASP A 72 1.23 13.06 -15.96
CA ASP A 72 0.22 13.10 -14.90
C ASP A 72 -0.36 11.70 -14.66
N CYS A 73 -0.03 11.13 -13.53
CA CYS A 73 -0.41 9.79 -13.10
C CYS A 73 -1.47 9.79 -11.99
N ARG A 74 -1.93 10.96 -11.54
CA ARG A 74 -2.76 11.11 -10.33
C ARG A 74 -4.12 10.42 -10.46
N ALA A 75 -4.81 10.61 -11.57
CA ALA A 75 -6.14 10.00 -11.79
C ALA A 75 -6.06 8.46 -11.81
N GLN A 76 -5.03 7.89 -12.47
CA GLN A 76 -4.81 6.45 -12.48
C GLN A 76 -4.49 5.94 -11.07
N LEU A 77 -3.63 6.65 -10.32
CA LEU A 77 -3.26 6.27 -8.97
C LEU A 77 -4.46 6.30 -8.02
N ALA A 78 -5.32 7.31 -8.12
CA ALA A 78 -6.55 7.37 -7.35
C ALA A 78 -7.48 6.19 -7.65
N GLY A 79 -7.64 5.83 -8.92
CA GLY A 79 -8.41 4.66 -9.34
C GLY A 79 -7.88 3.35 -8.75
N GLU A 80 -6.57 3.14 -8.80
CA GLU A 80 -5.93 1.94 -8.22
C GLU A 80 -5.99 1.95 -6.68
N GLY A 81 -5.93 3.12 -6.04
CA GLY A 81 -6.15 3.28 -4.61
C GLY A 81 -7.56 2.85 -4.17
N ILE A 82 -8.58 3.28 -4.91
CA ILE A 82 -9.97 2.84 -4.68
C ILE A 82 -10.10 1.33 -4.86
N ALA A 83 -9.52 0.77 -5.93
CA ALA A 83 -9.55 -0.67 -6.18
C ALA A 83 -8.87 -1.48 -5.06
N ALA A 84 -7.77 -0.95 -4.49
CA ALA A 84 -7.09 -1.56 -3.37
C ALA A 84 -7.94 -1.54 -2.08
N ILE A 85 -8.66 -0.44 -1.80
CA ILE A 85 -9.61 -0.34 -0.68
C ILE A 85 -10.75 -1.34 -0.87
N GLN A 86 -11.38 -1.35 -2.05
CA GLN A 86 -12.49 -2.25 -2.38
C GLN A 86 -12.14 -3.72 -2.19
N ALA A 87 -10.90 -4.09 -2.45
CA ALA A 87 -10.44 -5.47 -2.36
C ALA A 87 -9.71 -5.80 -1.03
N GLY A 88 -9.53 -4.84 -0.13
CA GLY A 88 -8.75 -5.03 1.09
C GLY A 88 -7.31 -5.48 0.81
N ALA A 89 -6.67 -4.93 -0.23
CA ALA A 89 -5.39 -5.41 -0.77
C ALA A 89 -4.18 -5.05 0.12
N PHE A 90 -4.27 -5.37 1.41
CA PHE A 90 -3.30 -5.00 2.44
C PHE A 90 -2.91 -6.22 3.26
N HIS A 91 -1.64 -6.64 3.20
CA HIS A 91 -1.19 -7.88 3.84
C HIS A 91 -0.21 -7.66 5.00
N ILE A 92 0.24 -6.42 5.22
CA ILE A 92 1.15 -6.07 6.31
C ILE A 92 0.36 -5.29 7.34
N SER A 93 0.22 -5.86 8.53
CA SER A 93 -0.49 -5.26 9.65
C SER A 93 0.11 -5.71 10.96
N THR A 94 0.23 -4.80 11.92
CA THR A 94 0.68 -5.08 13.28
C THR A 94 -0.28 -4.41 14.25
N GLY A 95 -0.89 -5.21 15.14
CA GLY A 95 -1.82 -4.68 16.16
C GLY A 95 -3.05 -3.96 15.56
N GLY A 96 -3.51 -4.36 14.37
CA GLY A 96 -4.63 -3.72 13.66
C GLY A 96 -4.25 -2.48 12.86
N ILE A 97 -2.99 -2.02 12.94
CA ILE A 97 -2.51 -0.87 12.17
C ILE A 97 -1.89 -1.39 10.87
N THR A 98 -2.39 -0.91 9.73
CA THR A 98 -2.13 -1.46 8.40
C THR A 98 -1.20 -0.58 7.58
N TYR A 99 -0.30 -1.21 6.81
CA TYR A 99 0.39 -0.59 5.69
C TYR A 99 -0.44 -0.73 4.42
N PHE A 100 -0.80 0.40 3.81
CA PHE A 100 -1.75 0.45 2.69
C PHE A 100 -1.12 0.21 1.31
N ASN A 101 0.07 -0.37 1.22
CA ASN A 101 0.76 -0.66 -0.05
C ASN A 101 0.87 0.55 -0.99
N THR A 102 1.01 1.76 -0.45
CA THR A 102 0.97 3.00 -1.23
C THR A 102 2.14 3.15 -2.20
N THR A 103 3.35 2.77 -1.80
CA THR A 103 4.51 2.69 -2.70
C THR A 103 4.32 1.61 -3.79
N PRO A 104 3.93 0.35 -3.50
CA PRO A 104 3.62 -0.64 -4.54
C PRO A 104 2.58 -0.18 -5.55
N LEU A 105 1.50 0.50 -5.14
CA LEU A 105 0.51 1.11 -6.04
C LEU A 105 1.13 2.18 -6.93
N GLY A 106 1.92 3.08 -6.33
CA GLY A 106 2.66 4.09 -7.09
C GLY A 106 3.56 3.47 -8.15
N ARG A 107 4.26 2.37 -7.84
CA ARG A 107 5.14 1.66 -8.81
C ARG A 107 4.36 0.98 -9.92
N ALA A 108 3.18 0.43 -9.64
CA ALA A 108 2.31 -0.14 -10.67
C ALA A 108 1.91 0.91 -11.70
N VAL A 109 1.52 2.10 -11.24
CA VAL A 109 1.13 3.22 -12.08
C VAL A 109 2.33 3.82 -12.82
N THR A 110 3.42 4.13 -12.11
CA THR A 110 4.63 4.69 -12.72
C THR A 110 5.20 3.76 -13.78
N GLY A 111 5.39 2.47 -13.45
CA GLY A 111 6.01 1.51 -14.37
C GLY A 111 5.20 1.26 -15.65
N THR A 112 3.89 1.41 -15.61
CA THR A 112 3.04 1.26 -16.79
C THR A 112 2.91 2.56 -17.59
N MET A 113 2.60 3.69 -16.94
CA MET A 113 2.34 4.95 -17.64
C MET A 113 3.60 5.57 -18.25
N LEU A 114 4.75 5.51 -17.56
CA LEU A 114 5.99 6.03 -18.14
C LEU A 114 6.45 5.19 -19.34
N VAL A 115 6.32 3.85 -19.28
CA VAL A 115 6.66 2.99 -20.43
C VAL A 115 5.69 3.18 -21.59
N ALA A 116 4.41 3.47 -21.33
CA ALA A 116 3.47 3.86 -22.38
C ALA A 116 3.91 5.17 -23.07
N ALA A 117 4.31 6.18 -22.32
CA ALA A 117 4.84 7.43 -22.85
C ALA A 117 6.17 7.23 -23.62
N MET A 118 7.04 6.35 -23.15
CA MET A 118 8.27 5.97 -23.87
C MET A 118 7.97 5.38 -25.25
N LYS A 119 6.92 4.58 -25.35
CA LYS A 119 6.51 3.97 -26.63
C LYS A 119 6.07 5.02 -27.65
N GLU A 120 5.43 6.11 -27.21
CA GLU A 120 5.07 7.25 -28.05
C GLU A 120 6.31 7.96 -28.63
N ASP A 121 7.40 8.01 -27.85
CA ASP A 121 8.67 8.66 -28.23
C ASP A 121 9.65 7.71 -28.94
N ASP A 122 9.23 6.47 -29.23
CA ASP A 122 10.09 5.41 -29.80
C ASP A 122 11.35 5.17 -28.95
N VAL A 123 11.17 5.08 -27.62
CA VAL A 123 12.22 4.76 -26.64
C VAL A 123 11.98 3.35 -26.14
N ASN A 124 12.89 2.43 -26.46
CA ASN A 124 12.72 0.99 -26.22
C ASN A 124 13.73 0.40 -25.22
N ILE A 125 14.44 1.24 -24.48
CA ILE A 125 15.32 0.83 -23.38
C ILE A 125 14.84 1.55 -22.13
N TRP A 126 14.49 0.80 -21.07
CA TRP A 126 14.00 1.30 -19.81
C TRP A 126 15.03 1.25 -18.70
N GLY A 127 15.20 2.33 -17.99
CA GLY A 127 16.05 2.45 -16.81
C GLY A 127 15.36 3.18 -15.67
N ASP A 128 15.85 2.95 -14.47
CA ASP A 128 15.45 3.63 -13.24
C ASP A 128 16.58 3.61 -12.21
N GLY A 129 16.42 4.38 -11.13
CA GLY A 129 17.38 4.48 -10.04
C GLY A 129 17.32 3.38 -8.98
N SER A 130 16.59 2.29 -9.22
CA SER A 130 16.41 1.22 -8.23
C SER A 130 17.71 0.48 -7.96
N THR A 131 18.03 0.32 -6.67
CA THR A 131 19.16 -0.49 -6.25
C THR A 131 18.86 -1.99 -6.34
N PHE A 132 19.88 -2.81 -6.55
CA PHE A 132 19.73 -4.27 -6.67
C PHE A 132 19.26 -4.97 -5.37
N LYS A 133 19.31 -4.29 -4.22
CA LYS A 133 18.85 -4.79 -2.92
C LYS A 133 17.41 -4.40 -2.59
N GLY A 134 16.79 -3.48 -3.37
CA GLY A 134 15.45 -2.97 -3.14
C GLY A 134 14.37 -3.80 -3.81
N ASN A 135 13.11 -3.46 -3.52
CA ASN A 135 11.94 -4.08 -4.14
C ASN A 135 11.64 -3.50 -5.54
N ASP A 136 11.94 -2.22 -5.76
CA ASP A 136 11.50 -1.48 -6.94
C ASP A 136 12.16 -1.95 -8.22
N ILE A 137 13.37 -2.53 -8.12
CA ILE A 137 14.07 -3.08 -9.28
C ILE A 137 13.25 -4.18 -9.97
N GLU A 138 12.54 -5.01 -9.20
CA GLU A 138 11.68 -6.05 -9.73
C GLU A 138 10.32 -5.49 -10.16
N ARG A 139 9.73 -4.59 -9.37
CA ARG A 139 8.45 -3.95 -9.69
C ARG A 139 8.51 -3.25 -11.05
N PHE A 140 9.49 -2.38 -11.27
CA PHE A 140 9.66 -1.68 -12.55
C PHE A 140 10.01 -2.62 -13.71
N TYR A 141 10.83 -3.63 -13.46
CA TYR A 141 11.12 -4.66 -14.47
C TYR A 141 9.83 -5.33 -14.97
N ARG A 142 8.99 -5.79 -14.06
CA ARG A 142 7.74 -6.48 -14.39
C ARG A 142 6.75 -5.57 -15.10
N TYR A 143 6.45 -4.42 -14.54
CA TYR A 143 5.47 -3.49 -15.12
C TYR A 143 5.92 -2.94 -16.47
N GLY A 144 7.19 -2.68 -16.63
CA GLY A 144 7.75 -2.26 -17.91
C GLY A 144 7.54 -3.30 -18.99
N LEU A 145 7.90 -4.56 -18.74
CA LEU A 145 7.75 -5.66 -19.71
C LEU A 145 6.28 -6.04 -19.97
N LEU A 146 5.40 -5.88 -19.00
CA LEU A 146 3.95 -6.06 -19.21
C LEU A 146 3.39 -5.01 -20.18
N THR A 147 3.87 -3.77 -20.10
CA THR A 147 3.41 -2.68 -20.97
C THR A 147 4.03 -2.74 -22.35
N ASN A 148 5.32 -3.11 -22.44
CA ASN A 148 6.05 -3.28 -23.70
C ASN A 148 6.93 -4.54 -23.65
N PRO A 149 6.46 -5.68 -24.18
CA PRO A 149 7.23 -6.93 -24.16
C PRO A 149 8.55 -6.89 -24.96
N ALA A 150 8.70 -5.93 -25.89
CA ALA A 150 9.92 -5.74 -26.66
C ALA A 150 10.96 -4.86 -25.96
N LEU A 151 10.62 -4.33 -24.77
CA LEU A 151 11.46 -3.43 -23.99
C LEU A 151 12.78 -4.12 -23.59
N LYS A 152 13.91 -3.44 -23.77
CA LYS A 152 15.17 -3.79 -23.14
C LYS A 152 15.30 -3.03 -21.82
N ILE A 153 16.00 -3.62 -20.87
CA ILE A 153 16.18 -3.06 -19.54
C ILE A 153 17.64 -2.70 -19.36
N TYR A 154 17.94 -1.46 -19.05
CA TYR A 154 19.24 -1.02 -18.61
C TYR A 154 19.08 -0.28 -17.29
N LYS A 155 19.70 -0.81 -16.23
CA LYS A 155 19.69 -0.18 -14.91
C LYS A 155 21.12 0.12 -14.49
N PRO A 156 21.46 1.40 -14.22
CA PRO A 156 22.83 1.75 -13.80
C PRO A 156 23.33 0.93 -12.61
N TRP A 157 22.46 0.64 -11.65
CA TRP A 157 22.78 -0.19 -10.48
C TRP A 157 22.99 -1.70 -10.78
N LEU A 158 22.88 -2.13 -12.03
CA LEU A 158 23.29 -3.47 -12.52
C LEU A 158 24.52 -3.40 -13.43
N ASP A 159 25.02 -2.20 -13.72
CA ASP A 159 26.24 -1.98 -14.50
C ASP A 159 27.44 -1.85 -13.55
N GLN A 160 28.40 -2.78 -13.63
CA GLN A 160 29.55 -2.80 -12.74
C GLN A 160 30.40 -1.51 -12.88
N THR A 161 30.49 -0.93 -14.09
CA THR A 161 31.23 0.31 -14.33
C THR A 161 30.60 1.49 -13.59
N PHE A 162 29.26 1.56 -13.57
CA PHE A 162 28.57 2.58 -12.79
C PHE A 162 28.79 2.41 -11.28
N ILE A 163 28.73 1.16 -10.80
CA ILE A 163 28.96 0.85 -9.38
C ILE A 163 30.38 1.20 -8.96
N ASP A 164 31.35 0.89 -9.79
CA ASP A 164 32.78 1.17 -9.49
C ASP A 164 33.08 2.68 -9.49
N GLU A 165 32.39 3.46 -10.36
CA GLU A 165 32.63 4.89 -10.46
C GLU A 165 31.75 5.71 -9.50
N LEU A 166 30.47 5.30 -9.28
CA LEU A 166 29.44 6.08 -8.60
C LEU A 166 28.61 5.26 -7.58
N GLY A 167 29.16 4.18 -7.04
CA GLY A 167 28.42 3.24 -6.19
C GLY A 167 28.00 3.76 -4.82
N GLY A 168 28.32 5.02 -4.48
CA GLY A 168 27.94 5.64 -3.22
C GLY A 168 27.43 7.07 -3.40
N ARG A 169 26.70 7.57 -2.40
CA ARG A 169 26.15 8.94 -2.41
C ARG A 169 27.24 10.03 -2.44
N ALA A 170 28.36 9.78 -1.75
CA ALA A 170 29.49 10.69 -1.73
C ALA A 170 30.12 10.83 -3.12
N GLU A 171 30.33 9.68 -3.80
CA GLU A 171 30.87 9.60 -5.15
C GLU A 171 29.92 10.30 -6.16
N MET A 172 28.63 10.03 -6.09
CA MET A 172 27.62 10.68 -6.94
C MET A 172 27.56 12.17 -6.73
N SER A 173 27.59 12.66 -5.48
CA SER A 173 27.62 14.09 -5.15
C SER A 173 28.89 14.78 -5.66
N ALA A 174 30.06 14.14 -5.48
CA ALA A 174 31.32 14.64 -5.99
C ALA A 174 31.33 14.69 -7.52
N PHE A 175 30.79 13.66 -8.18
CA PHE A 175 30.62 13.60 -9.63
C PHE A 175 29.77 14.77 -10.14
N MET A 176 28.57 14.97 -9.59
CA MET A 176 27.69 16.07 -9.99
C MET A 176 28.33 17.44 -9.81
N THR A 177 29.06 17.63 -8.69
CA THR A 177 29.83 18.87 -8.44
C THR A 177 30.92 19.08 -9.47
N LYS A 178 31.67 18.04 -9.84
CA LYS A 178 32.71 18.08 -10.88
C LYS A 178 32.15 18.42 -12.26
N GLU A 179 30.93 17.95 -12.55
CA GLU A 179 30.21 18.26 -13.79
C GLU A 179 29.62 19.68 -13.81
N GLY A 180 29.81 20.47 -12.75
CA GLY A 180 29.36 21.87 -12.64
C GLY A 180 27.95 22.02 -12.08
N PHE A 181 27.33 20.95 -11.64
CA PHE A 181 26.00 20.96 -11.02
C PHE A 181 26.17 21.02 -9.50
N GLY A 182 25.88 22.15 -8.90
CA GLY A 182 25.93 22.37 -7.46
C GLY A 182 24.88 21.55 -6.74
N TYR A 183 25.11 20.27 -6.57
CA TYR A 183 24.26 19.43 -5.74
C TYR A 183 24.58 19.77 -4.27
N LYS A 184 23.76 20.67 -3.69
CA LYS A 184 23.83 20.90 -2.25
C LYS A 184 23.43 19.58 -1.58
N MET A 185 24.40 18.88 -0.97
CA MET A 185 24.07 17.83 -0.04
C MET A 185 23.10 18.43 0.98
N SER A 186 21.81 18.09 0.87
CA SER A 186 20.87 18.35 1.97
C SER A 186 21.48 17.69 3.20
N ALA A 187 21.43 18.41 4.33
CA ALA A 187 21.87 17.86 5.62
C ALA A 187 21.45 16.40 5.71
N GLU A 188 22.38 15.53 6.10
CA GLU A 188 22.19 14.08 6.06
C GLU A 188 20.91 13.70 6.79
N LYS A 189 19.85 13.48 6.01
CA LYS A 189 18.56 13.07 6.62
C LYS A 189 18.76 11.72 7.28
N ALA A 190 18.20 11.56 8.47
CA ALA A 190 18.27 10.33 9.25
C ALA A 190 17.59 9.12 8.57
N TYR A 191 16.85 9.36 7.51
CA TYR A 191 16.12 8.34 6.73
C TYR A 191 15.85 8.83 5.30
N SER A 192 15.43 7.91 4.42
CA SER A 192 14.93 8.22 3.07
C SER A 192 13.40 8.31 3.09
N THR A 193 12.84 9.15 2.22
CA THR A 193 11.39 9.30 2.04
C THR A 193 11.04 9.06 0.58
N ASP A 194 9.97 8.29 0.35
CA ASP A 194 9.29 8.10 -0.95
C ASP A 194 7.80 8.35 -0.74
N SER A 195 7.20 9.18 -1.59
CA SER A 195 5.82 9.63 -1.40
C SER A 195 5.00 9.64 -2.68
N ASN A 196 3.70 9.57 -2.52
CA ASN A 196 2.68 9.87 -3.51
C ASN A 196 1.40 10.32 -2.79
N MET A 197 0.35 10.69 -3.53
CA MET A 197 -0.89 11.18 -2.94
C MET A 197 -1.62 10.17 -2.04
N LEU A 198 -1.32 8.86 -2.13
CA LEU A 198 -1.94 7.84 -1.28
C LEU A 198 -1.19 7.63 0.03
N GLY A 199 0.11 7.95 0.08
CA GLY A 199 0.91 7.75 1.28
C GLY A 199 2.40 8.03 1.10
N ALA A 200 3.11 8.03 2.22
CA ALA A 200 4.56 8.18 2.29
C ALA A 200 5.21 7.00 3.00
N THR A 201 6.40 6.65 2.55
CA THR A 201 7.28 5.64 3.14
C THR A 201 8.56 6.29 3.63
N HIS A 202 8.90 6.07 4.90
CA HIS A 202 10.15 6.49 5.51
C HIS A 202 10.95 5.24 5.88
N GLU A 203 12.15 5.10 5.34
CA GLU A 203 12.97 3.90 5.52
C GLU A 203 14.47 4.18 5.45
N ALA A 204 15.27 3.15 5.65
CA ALA A 204 16.73 3.16 5.59
C ALA A 204 17.43 3.94 6.71
N LYS A 205 18.77 3.88 6.74
CA LYS A 205 19.67 4.57 7.69
C LYS A 205 19.27 4.30 9.15
N ASP A 206 18.93 5.35 9.92
CA ASP A 206 18.60 5.22 11.34
C ASP A 206 17.33 4.37 11.57
N LEU A 207 16.42 4.30 10.58
CA LEU A 207 15.23 3.47 10.67
C LEU A 207 15.50 1.98 10.46
N GLU A 208 16.67 1.58 9.98
CA GLU A 208 17.07 0.16 9.94
C GLU A 208 17.30 -0.42 11.33
N PHE A 209 17.54 0.43 12.32
CA PHE A 209 17.75 0.03 13.72
C PHE A 209 16.43 0.02 14.50
N LEU A 210 16.03 -1.13 15.04
CA LEU A 210 14.75 -1.28 15.75
C LEU A 210 14.66 -0.51 17.08
N ASN A 211 15.78 -0.02 17.60
CA ASN A 211 15.84 0.86 18.77
C ASN A 211 15.60 2.34 18.41
N SER A 212 15.52 2.71 17.14
CA SER A 212 15.05 4.02 16.70
C SER A 212 13.51 4.03 16.67
N GLY A 213 12.87 4.98 17.35
CA GLY A 213 11.40 5.06 17.39
C GLY A 213 10.83 5.85 16.20
N ILE A 214 9.52 5.73 16.00
CA ILE A 214 8.76 6.53 15.01
C ILE A 214 8.98 8.05 15.17
N ARG A 215 9.38 8.49 16.37
CA ARG A 215 9.56 9.90 16.74
C ARG A 215 10.65 10.63 15.97
N ILE A 216 11.55 9.92 15.29
CA ILE A 216 12.59 10.53 14.44
C ILE A 216 12.03 10.98 13.08
N VAL A 217 10.86 10.49 12.70
CA VAL A 217 10.21 10.87 11.45
C VAL A 217 9.52 12.23 11.59
N ASN A 218 9.71 13.07 10.60
CA ASN A 218 8.92 14.29 10.42
C ASN A 218 7.82 13.96 9.40
N PRO A 219 6.55 13.83 9.82
CA PRO A 219 5.46 13.54 8.91
C PRO A 219 5.34 14.58 7.81
N ILE A 220 5.03 14.13 6.58
CA ILE A 220 4.80 15.00 5.41
C ILE A 220 3.34 14.99 4.94
N MET A 221 2.53 14.03 5.43
CA MET A 221 1.10 13.96 5.12
C MET A 221 0.22 14.25 6.33
N GLY A 222 0.80 14.43 7.50
CA GLY A 222 0.06 14.66 8.71
C GLY A 222 0.88 15.34 9.80
N VAL A 223 0.45 15.17 11.04
CA VAL A 223 1.07 15.77 12.20
C VAL A 223 1.85 14.74 13.03
N ALA A 224 2.92 15.21 13.67
CA ALA A 224 3.68 14.41 14.63
C ALA A 224 2.87 14.23 15.94
N PHE A 225 1.83 13.42 15.90
CA PHE A 225 0.84 13.27 16.97
C PHE A 225 1.44 12.83 18.32
N TRP A 226 2.62 12.25 18.34
CA TRP A 226 3.35 11.89 19.56
C TRP A 226 3.98 13.08 20.29
N LYS A 227 4.05 14.25 19.66
CA LYS A 227 4.62 15.45 20.28
C LYS A 227 3.57 16.13 21.17
N PRO A 228 3.85 16.41 22.45
CA PRO A 228 2.89 17.01 23.37
C PRO A 228 2.36 18.38 22.92
N GLU A 229 3.19 19.15 22.22
CA GLU A 229 2.86 20.49 21.71
C GLU A 229 1.91 20.47 20.50
N VAL A 230 1.72 19.33 19.85
CA VAL A 230 0.77 19.19 18.74
C VAL A 230 -0.64 19.03 19.29
N GLU A 231 -1.48 20.04 19.11
CA GLU A 231 -2.89 19.96 19.46
C GLU A 231 -3.66 19.17 18.41
N VAL A 232 -4.39 18.15 18.85
CA VAL A 232 -5.34 17.38 18.03
C VAL A 232 -6.68 17.39 18.75
N LYS A 233 -7.65 18.07 18.15
CA LYS A 233 -9.04 18.11 18.65
C LYS A 233 -9.83 16.95 18.05
N ALA A 234 -10.71 16.33 18.84
CA ALA A 234 -11.64 15.34 18.32
C ALA A 234 -12.54 15.98 17.24
N GLU A 235 -12.84 15.22 16.20
CA GLU A 235 -13.62 15.65 15.04
C GLU A 235 -14.50 14.53 14.52
N GLU A 236 -15.76 14.84 14.28
CA GLU A 236 -16.68 13.94 13.58
C GLU A 236 -16.50 14.05 12.08
N VAL A 237 -16.36 12.89 11.43
CA VAL A 237 -16.18 12.79 9.98
C VAL A 237 -17.09 11.70 9.43
N SER A 238 -17.88 12.03 8.42
CA SER A 238 -18.68 11.05 7.70
C SER A 238 -18.07 10.76 6.32
N VAL A 239 -18.06 9.48 5.93
CA VAL A 239 -17.66 9.01 4.61
C VAL A 239 -18.80 8.23 3.99
N THR A 240 -19.20 8.62 2.78
CA THR A 240 -20.28 7.97 2.02
C THR A 240 -19.70 7.18 0.85
N PHE A 241 -20.19 5.95 0.72
CA PHE A 241 -19.89 5.06 -0.39
C PHE A 241 -21.13 4.79 -1.23
N ASP A 242 -20.92 4.65 -2.53
CA ASP A 242 -21.90 4.14 -3.49
C ASP A 242 -21.27 3.01 -4.32
N GLU A 243 -21.87 1.82 -4.25
CA GLU A 243 -21.35 0.60 -4.89
C GLU A 243 -19.83 0.40 -4.65
N GLY A 244 -19.37 0.64 -3.41
CA GLY A 244 -17.99 0.49 -2.96
C GLY A 244 -17.05 1.63 -3.37
N ARG A 245 -17.53 2.66 -4.02
CA ARG A 245 -16.74 3.86 -4.36
C ARG A 245 -17.02 4.95 -3.32
N PRO A 246 -15.98 5.56 -2.73
CA PRO A 246 -16.20 6.72 -1.90
C PRO A 246 -16.66 7.89 -2.79
N VAL A 247 -17.76 8.53 -2.41
CA VAL A 247 -18.43 9.59 -3.22
C VAL A 247 -18.59 10.90 -2.47
N ALA A 248 -18.59 10.88 -1.13
CA ALA A 248 -18.71 12.10 -0.34
C ALA A 248 -17.97 11.99 0.99
N ILE A 249 -17.51 13.15 1.49
CA ILE A 249 -16.95 13.31 2.82
C ILE A 249 -17.68 14.48 3.50
N ASN A 250 -18.14 14.28 4.73
CA ASN A 250 -18.92 15.25 5.51
C ASN A 250 -20.15 15.79 4.73
N GLY A 251 -20.83 14.89 4.01
CA GLY A 251 -22.00 15.22 3.19
C GLY A 251 -21.71 16.02 1.91
N LYS A 252 -20.44 16.37 1.66
CA LYS A 252 -20.03 17.04 0.42
C LYS A 252 -19.65 15.98 -0.62
N GLU A 253 -20.39 15.95 -1.73
CA GLU A 253 -20.04 15.12 -2.90
C GLU A 253 -18.74 15.60 -3.53
N ILE A 254 -17.85 14.65 -3.87
CA ILE A 254 -16.57 14.88 -4.52
C ILE A 254 -16.45 13.87 -5.67
N ALA A 255 -16.73 14.34 -6.88
CA ALA A 255 -16.75 13.48 -8.07
C ALA A 255 -15.34 13.10 -8.56
N ASP A 256 -14.36 13.97 -8.35
CA ASP A 256 -12.96 13.69 -8.72
C ASP A 256 -12.28 12.82 -7.64
N PRO A 257 -11.85 11.59 -7.98
CA PRO A 257 -11.18 10.73 -7.01
C PRO A 257 -9.86 11.30 -6.49
N VAL A 258 -9.16 12.14 -7.25
CA VAL A 258 -7.94 12.81 -6.80
C VAL A 258 -8.27 13.77 -5.68
N GLU A 259 -9.25 14.66 -5.88
CA GLU A 259 -9.71 15.61 -4.88
C GLU A 259 -10.28 14.91 -3.64
N LEU A 260 -10.93 13.77 -3.82
CA LEU A 260 -11.45 12.97 -2.71
C LEU A 260 -10.31 12.43 -1.82
N PHE A 261 -9.23 11.89 -2.41
CA PHE A 261 -8.06 11.47 -1.65
C PHE A 261 -7.35 12.63 -0.97
N LEU A 262 -7.23 13.78 -1.63
CA LEU A 262 -6.62 14.98 -1.04
C LEU A 262 -7.42 15.48 0.17
N GLU A 263 -8.75 15.49 0.08
CA GLU A 263 -9.61 15.85 1.21
C GLU A 263 -9.51 14.82 2.34
N ALA A 264 -9.54 13.53 2.03
CA ALA A 264 -9.35 12.47 3.02
C ALA A 264 -7.99 12.57 3.72
N ASN A 265 -6.92 12.86 2.96
CA ASN A 265 -5.58 13.11 3.51
C ASN A 265 -5.55 14.34 4.43
N ARG A 266 -6.20 15.44 4.03
CA ARG A 266 -6.27 16.65 4.84
C ARG A 266 -6.96 16.39 6.19
N ILE A 267 -8.01 15.61 6.17
CA ILE A 267 -8.76 15.25 7.39
C ILE A 267 -7.93 14.28 8.25
N GLY A 268 -7.58 13.12 7.72
CA GLY A 268 -6.81 12.11 8.48
C GLY A 268 -5.45 12.62 8.95
N GLY A 269 -4.78 13.43 8.11
CA GLY A 269 -3.46 13.97 8.39
C GLY A 269 -3.41 14.88 9.62
N ARG A 270 -4.40 15.76 9.81
CA ARG A 270 -4.45 16.65 11.00
C ARG A 270 -4.64 15.90 12.32
N HIS A 271 -5.03 14.62 12.26
CA HIS A 271 -5.10 13.73 13.41
C HIS A 271 -3.86 12.83 13.55
N GLY A 272 -3.03 12.72 12.50
CA GLY A 272 -1.95 11.75 12.42
C GLY A 272 -2.44 10.32 12.20
N LEU A 273 -3.66 10.17 11.64
CA LEU A 273 -4.26 8.87 11.27
C LEU A 273 -3.43 8.18 10.19
N GLY A 274 -3.39 6.85 10.22
CA GLY A 274 -2.72 6.05 9.18
C GLY A 274 -1.20 6.02 9.27
N MET A 275 -0.62 6.46 10.38
CA MET A 275 0.80 6.22 10.69
C MET A 275 1.00 4.78 11.16
N SER A 276 1.97 4.07 10.58
CA SER A 276 2.32 2.71 10.99
C SER A 276 3.83 2.46 10.96
N ASP A 277 4.30 1.60 11.89
CA ASP A 277 5.67 1.11 11.98
C ASP A 277 5.64 -0.41 11.73
N GLN A 278 6.20 -0.86 10.61
CA GLN A 278 6.06 -2.24 10.16
C GLN A 278 7.40 -2.90 9.90
N ILE A 279 7.49 -4.17 10.25
CA ILE A 279 8.55 -5.06 9.79
C ILE A 279 7.98 -5.91 8.66
N GLU A 280 8.64 -5.90 7.52
CA GLU A 280 8.20 -6.58 6.31
C GLU A 280 9.26 -7.50 5.73
N ASN A 281 8.86 -8.42 4.88
CA ASN A 281 9.76 -9.18 4.03
C ASN A 281 9.84 -8.49 2.67
N ARG A 282 11.04 -8.09 2.25
CA ARG A 282 11.30 -7.67 0.87
C ARG A 282 10.98 -8.80 -0.12
N ILE A 283 10.90 -8.49 -1.39
CA ILE A 283 10.67 -9.50 -2.44
C ILE A 283 11.79 -10.56 -2.43
N ILE A 284 13.00 -10.18 -2.08
CA ILE A 284 14.18 -11.07 -1.91
C ILE A 284 14.20 -11.81 -0.56
N GLU A 285 13.08 -11.85 0.17
CA GLU A 285 12.88 -12.50 1.49
C GLU A 285 13.73 -11.92 2.65
N ALA A 286 14.45 -10.83 2.46
CA ALA A 286 15.15 -10.14 3.54
C ALA A 286 14.16 -9.30 4.39
N LYS A 287 14.40 -9.26 5.70
CA LYS A 287 13.63 -8.36 6.59
C LYS A 287 14.01 -6.90 6.36
N SER A 288 13.01 -6.03 6.43
CA SER A 288 13.19 -4.58 6.45
C SER A 288 12.15 -3.93 7.35
N ARG A 289 12.37 -2.69 7.68
CA ARG A 289 11.43 -1.87 8.45
C ARG A 289 11.12 -0.61 7.67
N GLY A 290 9.85 -0.21 7.70
CA GLY A 290 9.37 1.05 7.18
C GLY A 290 8.41 1.71 8.17
N ILE A 291 8.42 3.05 8.17
CA ILE A 291 7.41 3.87 8.81
C ILE A 291 6.59 4.51 7.70
N TYR A 292 5.28 4.37 7.79
CA TYR A 292 4.35 4.73 6.71
C TYR A 292 3.35 5.77 7.16
N GLU A 293 2.99 6.67 6.25
CA GLU A 293 1.87 7.60 6.38
C GLU A 293 0.87 7.31 5.28
N ALA A 294 -0.41 7.16 5.62
CA ALA A 294 -1.48 6.99 4.64
C ALA A 294 -2.83 7.48 5.20
N PRO A 295 -2.97 8.77 5.53
CA PRO A 295 -4.12 9.25 6.29
C PRO A 295 -5.45 9.09 5.55
N GLY A 296 -5.51 9.39 4.27
CA GLY A 296 -6.72 9.25 3.46
C GLY A 296 -7.08 7.78 3.22
N MET A 297 -6.09 6.93 2.93
CA MET A 297 -6.32 5.50 2.78
C MET A 297 -6.87 4.89 4.07
N ALA A 298 -6.34 5.28 5.22
CA ALA A 298 -6.81 4.80 6.53
C ALA A 298 -8.26 5.24 6.80
N LEU A 299 -8.58 6.51 6.60
CA LEU A 299 -9.94 7.04 6.79
C LEU A 299 -10.96 6.31 5.93
N LEU A 300 -10.67 6.19 4.63
CA LEU A 300 -11.57 5.52 3.69
C LEU A 300 -11.69 4.02 3.97
N HIS A 301 -10.58 3.35 4.31
CA HIS A 301 -10.59 1.92 4.59
C HIS A 301 -11.39 1.57 5.86
N ILE A 302 -11.24 2.33 6.94
CA ILE A 302 -12.00 2.12 8.18
C ILE A 302 -13.50 2.20 7.92
N ALA A 303 -13.95 3.23 7.19
CA ALA A 303 -15.35 3.40 6.86
C ALA A 303 -15.86 2.31 5.89
N TYR A 304 -15.04 1.93 4.90
CA TYR A 304 -15.37 0.87 3.95
C TYR A 304 -15.52 -0.49 4.66
N GLU A 305 -14.55 -0.88 5.49
CA GLU A 305 -14.57 -2.15 6.22
C GLU A 305 -15.75 -2.24 7.18
N ARG A 306 -16.15 -1.12 7.78
CA ARG A 306 -17.36 -1.06 8.62
C ARG A 306 -18.61 -1.42 7.82
N LEU A 307 -18.77 -0.91 6.61
CA LEU A 307 -19.89 -1.26 5.75
C LEU A 307 -19.82 -2.72 5.28
N VAL A 308 -18.65 -3.20 4.88
CA VAL A 308 -18.47 -4.62 4.49
C VAL A 308 -18.95 -5.54 5.60
N THR A 309 -18.55 -5.27 6.85
CA THR A 309 -18.94 -6.12 7.99
C THR A 309 -20.41 -6.00 8.38
N GLY A 310 -21.05 -4.87 8.11
CA GLY A 310 -22.47 -4.66 8.37
C GLY A 310 -23.40 -5.24 7.30
N ILE A 311 -22.88 -5.43 6.09
CA ILE A 311 -23.69 -5.82 4.90
C ILE A 311 -23.57 -7.30 4.59
N HIS A 312 -22.35 -7.88 4.67
CA HIS A 312 -22.07 -9.24 4.25
C HIS A 312 -22.15 -10.24 5.41
N ASN A 313 -22.41 -11.53 5.08
CA ASN A 313 -22.34 -12.63 6.03
C ASN A 313 -20.88 -13.03 6.31
N GLU A 314 -20.67 -13.81 7.38
CA GLU A 314 -19.34 -14.19 7.86
C GLU A 314 -18.50 -14.92 6.80
N ASP A 315 -19.11 -15.87 6.07
CA ASP A 315 -18.41 -16.66 5.04
C ASP A 315 -17.87 -15.75 3.91
N THR A 316 -18.66 -14.74 3.52
CA THR A 316 -18.24 -13.76 2.51
C THR A 316 -17.13 -12.86 3.06
N ILE A 317 -17.23 -12.40 4.31
CA ILE A 317 -16.22 -11.56 4.96
C ILE A 317 -14.90 -12.32 5.10
N GLU A 318 -14.93 -13.58 5.53
CA GLU A 318 -13.75 -14.43 5.64
C GLU A 318 -13.05 -14.58 4.29
N GLN A 319 -13.81 -14.96 3.25
CA GLN A 319 -13.24 -15.11 1.91
C GLN A 319 -12.68 -13.80 1.36
N TYR A 320 -13.37 -12.68 1.59
CA TYR A 320 -12.90 -11.33 1.23
C TYR A 320 -11.55 -11.02 1.88
N ARG A 321 -11.41 -11.27 3.18
CA ARG A 321 -10.17 -11.03 3.92
C ARG A 321 -9.02 -11.90 3.43
N ILE A 322 -9.25 -13.19 3.21
CA ILE A 322 -8.24 -14.12 2.66
C ILE A 322 -7.77 -13.65 1.28
N ASN A 323 -8.71 -13.29 0.41
CA ASN A 323 -8.41 -12.78 -0.93
C ASN A 323 -7.65 -11.46 -0.89
N GLY A 324 -8.03 -10.55 0.02
CA GLY A 324 -7.37 -9.26 0.23
C GLY A 324 -5.92 -9.40 0.67
N LEU A 325 -5.64 -10.27 1.64
CA LEU A 325 -4.27 -10.58 2.08
C LEU A 325 -3.42 -11.14 0.92
N ARG A 326 -3.97 -12.07 0.14
CA ARG A 326 -3.27 -12.63 -1.02
C ARG A 326 -3.01 -11.58 -2.09
N LEU A 327 -4.00 -10.75 -2.39
CA LEU A 327 -3.88 -9.67 -3.37
C LEU A 327 -2.88 -8.61 -2.91
N GLY A 328 -2.89 -8.24 -1.62
CA GLY A 328 -1.92 -7.31 -1.04
C GLY A 328 -0.47 -7.79 -1.20
N ARG A 329 -0.22 -9.10 -1.03
CA ARG A 329 1.10 -9.69 -1.28
C ARG A 329 1.47 -9.65 -2.77
N LEU A 330 0.53 -9.94 -3.68
CA LEU A 330 0.77 -9.84 -5.12
C LEU A 330 1.12 -8.40 -5.52
N LEU A 331 0.36 -7.43 -5.03
CA LEU A 331 0.65 -6.01 -5.24
C LEU A 331 2.05 -5.63 -4.75
N TYR A 332 2.40 -6.03 -3.53
CA TYR A 332 3.72 -5.78 -2.94
C TYR A 332 4.86 -6.32 -3.83
N GLN A 333 4.65 -7.49 -4.44
CA GLN A 333 5.59 -8.16 -5.34
C GLN A 333 5.64 -7.60 -6.77
N GLY A 334 4.93 -6.51 -7.08
CA GLY A 334 4.87 -5.96 -8.44
C GLY A 334 3.98 -6.76 -9.39
N ARG A 335 2.98 -7.49 -8.88
CA ARG A 335 2.13 -8.42 -9.62
C ARG A 335 0.67 -7.97 -9.70
N TRP A 336 0.42 -6.65 -9.61
CA TRP A 336 -0.92 -6.06 -9.57
C TRP A 336 -1.76 -6.35 -10.81
N PHE A 337 -1.13 -6.51 -11.96
CA PHE A 337 -1.77 -6.80 -13.24
C PHE A 337 -1.61 -8.27 -13.69
N ASP A 338 -1.12 -9.15 -12.81
CA ASP A 338 -1.10 -10.58 -13.08
C ASP A 338 -2.55 -11.12 -13.13
N PRO A 339 -2.84 -12.18 -13.91
CA PRO A 339 -4.18 -12.75 -13.99
C PRO A 339 -4.80 -13.11 -12.64
N GLN A 340 -4.01 -13.64 -11.70
CA GLN A 340 -4.50 -13.93 -10.35
C GLN A 340 -4.91 -12.66 -9.60
N ALA A 341 -4.15 -11.58 -9.71
CA ALA A 341 -4.47 -10.31 -9.06
C ALA A 341 -5.75 -9.69 -9.65
N ILE A 342 -5.89 -9.71 -10.97
CA ILE A 342 -7.09 -9.25 -11.67
C ILE A 342 -8.31 -10.06 -11.21
N MET A 343 -8.22 -11.39 -11.18
CA MET A 343 -9.30 -12.26 -10.72
C MET A 343 -9.74 -11.95 -9.28
N LEU A 344 -8.78 -11.74 -8.35
CA LEU A 344 -9.08 -11.40 -6.96
C LEU A 344 -9.73 -10.02 -6.84
N ARG A 345 -9.22 -9.00 -7.57
CA ARG A 345 -9.81 -7.66 -7.61
C ARG A 345 -11.24 -7.69 -8.14
N GLU A 346 -11.45 -8.31 -9.29
CA GLU A 346 -12.79 -8.39 -9.89
C GLU A 346 -13.76 -9.14 -9.01
N THR A 347 -13.31 -10.19 -8.32
CA THR A 347 -14.15 -10.90 -7.35
C THR A 347 -14.61 -9.97 -6.23
N ALA A 348 -13.69 -9.21 -5.63
CA ALA A 348 -14.03 -8.24 -4.59
C ALA A 348 -14.95 -7.12 -5.12
N GLN A 349 -14.64 -6.55 -6.28
CA GLN A 349 -15.42 -5.46 -6.87
C GLN A 349 -16.84 -5.89 -7.27
N ARG A 350 -17.00 -7.07 -7.84
CA ARG A 350 -18.30 -7.56 -8.32
C ARG A 350 -19.19 -8.09 -7.20
N TRP A 351 -18.62 -8.82 -6.24
CA TRP A 351 -19.39 -9.62 -5.30
C TRP A 351 -19.39 -9.07 -3.87
N VAL A 352 -18.49 -8.12 -3.56
CA VAL A 352 -18.44 -7.45 -2.27
C VAL A 352 -18.78 -5.97 -2.44
N ALA A 353 -17.98 -5.24 -3.20
CA ALA A 353 -18.08 -3.79 -3.28
C ALA A 353 -19.44 -3.28 -3.82
N ARG A 354 -20.06 -4.00 -4.77
CA ARG A 354 -21.37 -3.60 -5.34
C ARG A 354 -22.48 -3.48 -4.32
N ALA A 355 -22.41 -4.17 -3.21
CA ALA A 355 -23.38 -4.06 -2.13
C ALA A 355 -23.02 -2.97 -1.12
N VAL A 356 -21.78 -2.44 -1.16
CA VAL A 356 -21.30 -1.47 -0.19
C VAL A 356 -21.75 -0.06 -0.58
N THR A 357 -22.97 0.28 -0.16
CA THR A 357 -23.56 1.62 -0.30
C THR A 357 -24.02 2.08 1.07
N GLY A 358 -23.61 3.28 1.50
CA GLY A 358 -23.99 3.80 2.80
C GLY A 358 -22.99 4.83 3.34
N THR A 359 -23.27 5.32 4.54
CA THR A 359 -22.47 6.35 5.23
C THR A 359 -22.01 5.83 6.59
N VAL A 360 -20.74 6.05 6.88
CA VAL A 360 -20.17 5.78 8.20
C VAL A 360 -19.69 7.09 8.80
N THR A 361 -20.11 7.38 10.02
CA THR A 361 -19.64 8.53 10.80
C THR A 361 -18.65 8.06 11.85
N LEU A 362 -17.48 8.68 11.87
CA LEU A 362 -16.37 8.41 12.77
C LEU A 362 -16.10 9.64 13.64
N GLU A 363 -15.72 9.42 14.88
CA GLU A 363 -15.01 10.43 15.66
C GLU A 363 -13.51 10.12 15.59
N LEU A 364 -12.74 11.01 15.00
CA LEU A 364 -11.28 10.92 14.94
C LEU A 364 -10.66 11.66 16.12
N ARG A 365 -9.65 11.03 16.73
CA ARG A 365 -8.86 11.58 17.82
C ARG A 365 -7.38 11.59 17.44
N ARG A 366 -6.50 11.60 18.41
CA ARG A 366 -5.05 11.68 18.20
C ARG A 366 -4.47 10.36 17.66
N GLY A 367 -3.78 10.41 16.54
CA GLY A 367 -3.14 9.23 15.93
C GLY A 367 -4.16 8.28 15.32
N ASN A 368 -4.00 6.99 15.58
CA ASN A 368 -4.91 5.95 15.09
C ASN A 368 -6.10 5.68 16.04
N ASP A 369 -6.39 6.60 16.96
CA ASP A 369 -7.52 6.48 17.87
C ASP A 369 -8.79 7.05 17.22
N TYR A 370 -9.82 6.23 17.13
CA TYR A 370 -11.13 6.61 16.57
C TYR A 370 -12.27 5.81 17.21
N SER A 371 -13.50 6.30 17.05
CA SER A 371 -14.72 5.58 17.34
C SER A 371 -15.66 5.64 16.15
N ILE A 372 -16.43 4.57 15.95
CA ILE A 372 -17.55 4.58 14.99
C ILE A 372 -18.77 5.10 15.74
N LEU A 373 -19.34 6.22 15.28
CA LEU A 373 -20.49 6.84 15.89
C LEU A 373 -21.79 6.39 15.24
N ASN A 374 -21.80 6.24 13.90
CA ASN A 374 -22.99 5.84 13.15
C ASN A 374 -22.62 5.01 11.91
N THR A 375 -23.57 4.16 11.50
CA THR A 375 -23.47 3.36 10.27
C THR A 375 -24.85 3.26 9.65
N GLU A 376 -25.01 3.82 8.46
CA GLU A 376 -26.27 3.83 7.70
C GLU A 376 -26.04 3.18 6.35
N SER A 377 -26.90 2.24 5.98
CA SER A 377 -26.89 1.63 4.65
C SER A 377 -28.26 1.01 4.37
N PRO A 378 -28.76 1.11 3.13
CA PRO A 378 -29.96 0.39 2.72
C PRO A 378 -29.74 -1.13 2.66
N ASN A 379 -28.49 -1.58 2.67
CA ASN A 379 -28.09 -2.97 2.46
C ASN A 379 -27.65 -3.66 3.75
N LEU A 380 -27.80 -3.03 4.93
CA LEU A 380 -27.45 -3.65 6.21
C LEU A 380 -28.20 -4.97 6.41
N THR A 381 -27.46 -6.02 6.73
CA THR A 381 -28.04 -7.31 7.19
C THR A 381 -28.21 -7.32 8.72
N TYR A 382 -27.59 -6.37 9.42
CA TYR A 382 -27.80 -6.16 10.85
C TYR A 382 -29.23 -5.62 11.08
N ALA A 383 -30.05 -6.42 11.76
CA ALA A 383 -31.46 -6.11 12.02
C ALA A 383 -31.79 -6.42 13.48
N PRO A 384 -31.62 -5.43 14.39
CA PRO A 384 -31.83 -5.63 15.83
C PRO A 384 -33.23 -6.10 16.16
N GLU A 385 -34.24 -5.70 15.40
CA GLU A 385 -35.62 -6.11 15.53
C GLU A 385 -35.85 -7.63 15.33
N ARG A 386 -34.93 -8.32 14.61
CA ARG A 386 -35.01 -9.77 14.37
C ARG A 386 -34.32 -10.60 15.45
N LEU A 387 -33.30 -10.05 16.10
CA LEU A 387 -32.43 -10.78 17.04
C LEU A 387 -32.16 -10.01 18.33
N SER A 388 -33.07 -9.12 18.73
CA SER A 388 -32.96 -8.47 20.04
C SER A 388 -32.94 -9.50 21.16
N MET A 389 -32.11 -9.28 22.19
CA MET A 389 -32.15 -10.04 23.43
C MET A 389 -33.37 -9.74 24.27
N GLU A 390 -34.07 -8.64 23.96
CA GLU A 390 -35.36 -8.30 24.55
C GLU A 390 -36.48 -9.14 23.93
N LYS A 391 -37.61 -9.21 24.60
CA LYS A 391 -38.78 -9.93 24.12
C LYS A 391 -39.31 -9.31 22.83
N VAL A 392 -39.31 -10.08 21.75
CA VAL A 392 -39.85 -9.72 20.42
C VAL A 392 -41.04 -10.63 20.15
N GLU A 393 -42.22 -10.02 19.74
CA GLU A 393 -43.48 -10.76 19.50
C GLU A 393 -43.35 -11.72 18.30
N ASP A 394 -42.62 -11.29 17.24
CA ASP A 394 -42.44 -12.04 15.99
C ASP A 394 -41.00 -12.50 15.80
N ALA A 395 -40.42 -13.21 16.78
CA ALA A 395 -39.07 -13.76 16.63
C ALA A 395 -39.03 -14.79 15.49
N PRO A 396 -37.97 -14.82 14.64
CA PRO A 396 -37.87 -15.70 13.47
C PRO A 396 -37.71 -17.19 13.84
N PHE A 397 -37.48 -17.51 15.08
CA PHE A 397 -37.36 -18.89 15.62
C PHE A 397 -37.76 -18.92 17.09
N SER A 398 -38.14 -20.08 17.55
CA SER A 398 -38.59 -20.35 18.93
C SER A 398 -37.49 -21.05 19.75
N PRO A 399 -37.65 -21.13 21.08
CA PRO A 399 -36.80 -21.98 21.93
C PRO A 399 -36.76 -23.45 21.49
N ALA A 400 -37.86 -23.98 20.99
CA ALA A 400 -37.93 -25.36 20.49
C ALA A 400 -37.01 -25.57 19.27
N ASP A 401 -37.00 -24.63 18.33
CA ASP A 401 -36.12 -24.69 17.17
C ASP A 401 -34.64 -24.64 17.61
N ARG A 402 -34.31 -23.79 18.58
CA ARG A 402 -32.95 -23.73 19.13
C ARG A 402 -32.54 -24.99 19.87
N ILE A 403 -33.44 -25.62 20.62
CA ILE A 403 -33.18 -26.92 21.27
C ILE A 403 -32.88 -27.96 20.23
N GLY A 404 -33.68 -28.06 19.16
CA GLY A 404 -33.45 -28.98 18.05
C GLY A 404 -32.07 -28.82 17.42
N GLN A 405 -31.69 -27.56 17.11
CA GLN A 405 -30.38 -27.25 16.56
C GLN A 405 -29.23 -27.65 17.51
N LEU A 406 -29.32 -27.32 18.79
CA LEU A 406 -28.32 -27.70 19.80
C LEU A 406 -28.22 -29.22 19.96
N THR A 407 -29.35 -29.95 19.89
CA THR A 407 -29.38 -31.42 19.94
C THR A 407 -28.61 -32.04 18.76
N MET A 408 -28.76 -31.48 17.55
CA MET A 408 -28.01 -31.93 16.38
C MET A 408 -26.50 -31.68 16.51
N ARG A 409 -26.08 -30.60 17.22
CA ARG A 409 -24.65 -30.33 17.51
C ARG A 409 -24.00 -31.42 18.36
N ASN A 410 -24.76 -32.27 19.04
CA ASN A 410 -24.19 -33.38 19.78
C ASN A 410 -23.45 -34.38 18.88
N LEU A 411 -23.81 -34.51 17.59
CA LEU A 411 -23.08 -35.34 16.63
C LEU A 411 -21.65 -34.85 16.42
N ASP A 412 -21.50 -33.55 16.18
CA ASP A 412 -20.19 -32.91 16.03
C ASP A 412 -19.36 -32.96 17.33
N LEU A 413 -20.01 -32.74 18.47
CA LEU A 413 -19.38 -32.84 19.78
C LEU A 413 -18.90 -34.25 20.10
N MET A 414 -19.67 -35.30 19.71
CA MET A 414 -19.26 -36.72 19.87
C MET A 414 -18.00 -37.00 19.05
N ASP A 415 -17.97 -36.61 17.76
CA ASP A 415 -16.81 -36.78 16.90
C ASP A 415 -15.57 -36.07 17.47
N THR A 416 -15.75 -34.82 17.95
CA THR A 416 -14.69 -34.05 18.60
C THR A 416 -14.16 -34.74 19.86
N ARG A 417 -15.04 -35.22 20.73
CA ARG A 417 -14.65 -35.97 21.96
C ARG A 417 -13.89 -37.25 21.65
N ASP A 418 -14.32 -38.01 20.64
CA ASP A 418 -13.64 -39.24 20.23
C ASP A 418 -12.21 -38.96 19.74
N LYS A 419 -12.02 -37.88 18.94
CA LYS A 419 -10.69 -37.43 18.51
C LYS A 419 -9.82 -36.95 19.67
N LEU A 420 -10.39 -36.17 20.60
CA LEU A 420 -9.66 -35.71 21.78
C LEU A 420 -9.22 -36.89 22.67
N ALA A 421 -10.04 -37.94 22.80
CA ALA A 421 -9.68 -39.17 23.53
C ALA A 421 -8.48 -39.87 22.86
N ILE A 422 -8.44 -39.95 21.52
CA ILE A 422 -7.30 -40.51 20.77
C ILE A 422 -6.02 -39.68 21.03
N TYR A 423 -6.11 -38.34 20.93
CA TYR A 423 -4.96 -37.47 21.14
C TYR A 423 -4.46 -37.53 22.59
N SER A 424 -5.36 -37.60 23.57
CA SER A 424 -5.02 -37.81 24.97
C SER A 424 -4.27 -39.13 25.17
N LYS A 425 -4.78 -40.22 24.62
CA LYS A 425 -4.15 -41.56 24.68
C LYS A 425 -2.75 -41.56 23.99
N ALA A 426 -2.58 -40.78 22.95
CA ALA A 426 -1.30 -40.59 22.26
C ALA A 426 -0.31 -39.64 23.00
N GLY A 427 -0.70 -39.09 24.16
CA GLY A 427 0.11 -38.16 24.92
C GLY A 427 0.23 -36.77 24.31
N LEU A 428 -0.51 -36.45 23.25
CA LEU A 428 -0.43 -35.15 22.57
C LEU A 428 -1.09 -34.00 23.35
N LEU A 429 -2.06 -34.34 24.22
CA LEU A 429 -2.76 -33.34 25.06
C LEU A 429 -2.10 -33.12 26.42
N SER A 430 -1.05 -33.89 26.73
CA SER A 430 -0.25 -33.74 27.95
C SER A 430 0.92 -32.77 27.81
N LEU A 431 1.07 -32.06 26.69
CA LEU A 431 2.10 -31.05 26.51
C LEU A 431 1.83 -29.89 27.47
N GLY A 432 2.40 -30.11 28.68
CA GLY A 432 2.30 -29.27 29.82
C GLY A 432 2.43 -27.80 29.51
N THR A 433 1.39 -27.13 29.81
CA THR A 433 1.36 -25.87 30.56
C THR A 433 -0.09 -25.67 31.00
N SER A 434 -0.30 -25.97 32.27
CA SER A 434 -1.15 -25.22 33.21
C SER A 434 -2.52 -24.66 32.81
N THR A 435 -3.15 -25.06 31.76
CA THR A 435 -4.59 -24.85 31.67
C THR A 435 -5.22 -26.22 31.62
N ALA A 436 -5.89 -26.56 32.70
CA ALA A 436 -6.74 -27.71 32.73
C ALA A 436 -7.59 -27.69 31.46
N LEU A 437 -7.21 -28.49 30.46
CA LEU A 437 -8.24 -29.03 29.59
C LEU A 437 -9.29 -29.59 30.53
N PRO A 438 -10.57 -29.19 30.41
CA PRO A 438 -11.61 -29.77 31.27
C PRO A 438 -11.39 -31.25 31.28
N GLN A 439 -11.37 -31.90 32.46
CA GLN A 439 -11.28 -33.33 32.55
C GLN A 439 -12.40 -33.86 31.68
N LEU A 440 -12.04 -34.28 30.49
CA LEU A 440 -12.97 -34.87 29.56
C LEU A 440 -13.36 -36.20 30.22
N GLY A 441 -14.55 -36.21 30.80
CA GLY A 441 -15.02 -37.30 31.62
C GLY A 441 -14.67 -38.62 31.00
N GLY A 442 -13.84 -39.39 31.70
CA GLY A 442 -13.65 -40.78 31.41
C GLY A 442 -15.02 -41.45 31.43
N LYS A 443 -15.29 -42.31 30.48
CA LYS A 443 -16.33 -43.28 30.66
C LYS A 443 -15.91 -44.15 31.87
N ASP A 444 -16.60 -44.00 32.97
CA ASP A 444 -16.67 -45.07 33.96
C ASP A 444 -17.32 -46.30 33.32
#